data_caa4937d9f71cc982d60aea523b07ca5
#
_entry.id   caa4937d9f71cc982d60aea523b07ca5
#
_cell.length_a   1.000
_cell.length_b   1.000
_cell.length_c   1.000
_cell.angle_alpha   90.00
_cell.angle_beta   90.00
_cell.angle_gamma   90.00
#
_symmetry.space_group_name_H-M   'P 1'
#
loop_
_entity.id
_entity.type
_entity.pdbx_description
1 polymer ?
#
loop_
_entity_poly.entity_id
_entity_poly.type
_entity_poly.pdbx_seq_one_letter_code
_entity_poly.pdbx_strand_id
1 'polypeptide(L)'
;HRAAGTATIEAIFPAAGQPNLFEELAQEGLTAHKPRKVFVSNWREADHFVDIDETIDLKITALRAHKSQMGDWDPEPRIRDWAKERAKGKEMQYAEAFRVITLENDEDWEKYKGKVVGVKRK
;
A
#
# COMPACT_ATOMS: atom_id res chain seq x y z
N HIS A 1 -14.42 6.08 -1.96
CA HIS A 1 -12.98 6.25 -1.60
C HIS A 1 -12.77 6.37 -0.09
N ARG A 2 -13.47 7.31 0.60
CA ARG A 2 -13.30 7.51 2.05
C ARG A 2 -13.59 6.23 2.85
N ALA A 3 -14.74 5.60 2.61
CA ALA A 3 -15.11 4.36 3.30
C ALA A 3 -14.09 3.24 3.07
N ALA A 4 -13.63 3.06 1.82
CA ALA A 4 -12.60 2.09 1.49
C ALA A 4 -11.29 2.39 2.21
N GLY A 5 -10.86 3.65 2.25
CA GLY A 5 -9.64 4.05 2.97
C GLY A 5 -9.73 3.77 4.47
N THR A 6 -10.85 4.12 5.11
CA THR A 6 -11.08 3.84 6.53
C THR A 6 -11.06 2.33 6.80
N ALA A 7 -11.82 1.55 6.03
CA ALA A 7 -11.85 0.09 6.17
C ALA A 7 -10.47 -0.54 5.97
N THR A 8 -9.67 -0.03 5.03
CA THR A 8 -8.29 -0.50 4.81
C THR A 8 -7.42 -0.26 6.02
N ILE A 9 -7.45 0.93 6.62
CA ILE A 9 -6.65 1.24 7.80
C ILE A 9 -7.08 0.38 8.99
N GLU A 10 -8.38 0.23 9.24
CA GLU A 10 -8.91 -0.62 10.31
C GLU A 10 -8.57 -2.10 10.11
N ALA A 11 -8.59 -2.57 8.88
CA ALA A 11 -8.17 -3.93 8.53
C ALA A 11 -6.67 -4.14 8.79
N ILE A 12 -5.82 -3.19 8.40
CA ILE A 12 -4.38 -3.25 8.64
C ILE A 12 -4.07 -3.26 10.13
N PHE A 13 -4.70 -2.37 10.88
CA PHE A 13 -4.55 -2.28 12.33
C PHE A 13 -5.84 -1.72 12.98
N PRO A 14 -6.40 -2.43 13.97
CA PRO A 14 -5.85 -3.62 14.64
C PRO A 14 -6.28 -4.97 14.03
N ALA A 15 -7.24 -5.00 13.09
CA ALA A 15 -8.01 -6.21 12.78
C ALA A 15 -7.15 -7.39 12.31
N ALA A 16 -6.26 -7.20 11.32
CA ALA A 16 -5.47 -8.28 10.75
C ALA A 16 -4.54 -8.97 11.77
N GLY A 17 -4.11 -8.24 12.79
CA GLY A 17 -3.21 -8.76 13.85
C GLY A 17 -3.91 -9.42 15.01
N GLN A 18 -5.25 -9.41 15.06
CA GLN A 18 -6.03 -9.90 16.19
C GLN A 18 -6.58 -11.31 15.93
N PRO A 19 -6.01 -12.36 16.59
CA PRO A 19 -6.43 -13.73 16.32
C PRO A 19 -7.86 -14.06 16.80
N ASN A 20 -8.45 -13.19 17.61
CA ASN A 20 -9.81 -13.37 18.15
C ASN A 20 -10.90 -12.67 17.31
N LEU A 21 -10.49 -11.90 16.31
CA LEU A 21 -11.42 -11.34 15.34
C LEU A 21 -11.59 -12.32 14.19
N PHE A 22 -12.83 -12.41 13.67
CA PHE A 22 -13.15 -13.23 12.51
C PHE A 22 -12.83 -14.74 12.73
N GLU A 23 -13.45 -15.34 13.75
CA GLU A 23 -13.28 -16.77 14.08
C GLU A 23 -13.57 -17.68 12.88
N GLU A 24 -14.48 -17.29 12.01
CA GLU A 24 -14.80 -17.96 10.75
C GLU A 24 -13.56 -18.11 9.85
N LEU A 25 -12.73 -17.09 9.76
CA LEU A 25 -11.49 -17.14 8.97
C LEU A 25 -10.45 -18.08 9.59
N ALA A 26 -10.39 -18.11 10.92
CA ALA A 26 -9.52 -19.06 11.64
C ALA A 26 -9.96 -20.52 11.43
N GLN A 27 -11.28 -20.78 11.29
CA GLN A 27 -11.82 -22.09 10.97
C GLN A 27 -11.46 -22.54 9.56
N GLU A 28 -11.31 -21.60 8.62
CA GLU A 28 -10.82 -21.84 7.24
C GLU A 28 -9.29 -22.02 7.19
N GLY A 29 -8.58 -21.96 8.32
CA GLY A 29 -7.13 -22.11 8.40
C GLY A 29 -6.34 -20.83 8.16
N LEU A 30 -7.01 -19.68 8.04
CA LEU A 30 -6.36 -18.38 7.94
C LEU A 30 -5.92 -17.91 9.33
N THR A 31 -4.69 -17.41 9.40
CA THR A 31 -4.08 -16.97 10.66
C THR A 31 -3.95 -15.45 10.72
N ALA A 32 -3.95 -14.91 11.94
CA ALA A 32 -3.69 -13.48 12.12
C ALA A 32 -2.34 -13.07 11.50
N HIS A 33 -2.33 -11.91 10.89
CA HIS A 33 -1.17 -11.35 10.18
C HIS A 33 -0.85 -9.95 10.71
N LYS A 34 0.45 -9.66 10.89
CA LYS A 34 0.90 -8.32 11.28
C LYS A 34 1.50 -7.59 10.08
N PRO A 35 0.79 -6.62 9.50
CA PRO A 35 1.39 -5.75 8.48
C PRO A 35 2.56 -4.96 9.07
N ARG A 36 3.65 -4.88 8.33
CA ARG A 36 4.87 -4.19 8.78
C ARG A 36 4.84 -2.69 8.50
N LYS A 37 4.46 -2.33 7.29
CA LYS A 37 4.47 -0.94 6.80
C LYS A 37 3.20 -0.63 6.04
N VAL A 38 2.74 0.59 6.17
CA VAL A 38 1.63 1.14 5.38
C VAL A 38 2.18 2.25 4.49
N PHE A 39 1.97 2.12 3.20
CA PHE A 39 2.33 3.13 2.21
C PHE A 39 1.09 3.96 1.88
N VAL A 40 1.09 5.20 2.32
CA VAL A 40 0.00 6.15 2.02
C VAL A 40 0.43 7.02 0.86
N SER A 41 -0.36 7.03 -0.21
CA SER A 41 -0.12 7.91 -1.35
C SER A 41 -0.35 9.36 -0.94
N ASN A 42 0.72 10.05 -0.56
CA ASN A 42 0.70 11.46 -0.16
C ASN A 42 1.97 12.16 -0.66
N TRP A 43 1.86 12.86 -1.78
CA TRP A 43 3.00 13.52 -2.41
C TRP A 43 3.52 14.74 -1.64
N ARG A 44 2.70 15.39 -0.80
CA ARG A 44 3.10 16.61 -0.07
C ARG A 44 3.99 16.32 1.13
N GLU A 45 3.74 15.21 1.80
CA GLU A 45 4.46 14.80 3.00
C GLU A 45 5.19 13.47 2.79
N ALA A 46 5.51 13.16 1.53
CA ALA A 46 6.18 11.93 1.18
C ALA A 46 7.60 11.90 1.74
N ASP A 47 7.95 10.75 2.29
CA ASP A 47 9.29 10.42 2.78
C ASP A 47 9.90 9.21 2.06
N HIS A 48 9.13 8.57 1.19
CA HIS A 48 9.55 7.42 0.41
C HIS A 48 9.18 7.61 -1.06
N PHE A 49 10.15 7.32 -1.94
CA PHE A 49 9.99 7.48 -3.38
C PHE A 49 10.37 6.20 -4.08
N VAL A 50 9.52 5.77 -4.99
CA VAL A 50 9.70 4.54 -5.76
C VAL A 50 9.96 4.93 -7.20
N ASP A 51 11.06 4.43 -7.76
CA ASP A 51 11.37 4.54 -9.17
C ASP A 51 10.34 3.77 -10.01
N ILE A 52 9.74 4.45 -10.97
CA ILE A 52 8.77 3.89 -11.90
C ILE A 52 9.14 4.12 -13.36
N ASP A 53 10.40 4.37 -13.67
CA ASP A 53 10.86 4.67 -15.03
C ASP A 53 10.46 3.56 -16.01
N GLU A 54 10.62 2.31 -15.62
CA GLU A 54 10.26 1.15 -16.44
C GLU A 54 8.75 0.83 -16.44
N THR A 55 7.99 1.36 -15.46
CA THR A 55 6.58 0.98 -15.26
C THR A 55 5.58 2.12 -15.49
N ILE A 56 6.05 3.32 -15.83
CA ILE A 56 5.18 4.48 -16.05
C ILE A 56 4.14 4.23 -17.16
N ASP A 57 4.53 3.54 -18.24
CA ASP A 57 3.63 3.22 -19.34
C ASP A 57 2.56 2.20 -18.93
N LEU A 58 2.93 1.23 -18.11
CA LEU A 58 1.97 0.28 -17.53
C LEU A 58 0.96 1.00 -16.62
N LYS A 59 1.41 1.93 -15.80
CA LYS A 59 0.54 2.78 -14.96
C LYS A 59 -0.47 3.57 -15.79
N ILE A 60 -0.03 4.19 -16.88
CA ILE A 60 -0.89 4.96 -17.79
C ILE A 60 -1.92 4.02 -18.45
N THR A 61 -1.47 2.86 -18.92
CA THR A 61 -2.35 1.84 -19.51
C THR A 61 -3.41 1.37 -18.52
N ALA A 62 -3.03 1.12 -17.26
CA ALA A 62 -3.96 0.74 -16.20
C ALA A 62 -5.00 1.84 -15.94
N LEU A 63 -4.60 3.10 -15.92
CA LEU A 63 -5.54 4.23 -15.76
C LEU A 63 -6.52 4.31 -16.92
N ARG A 64 -6.06 4.16 -18.16
CA ARG A 64 -6.92 4.14 -19.36
C ARG A 64 -7.95 3.00 -19.34
N ALA A 65 -7.68 1.91 -18.63
CA ALA A 65 -8.64 0.82 -18.45
C ALA A 65 -9.88 1.21 -17.61
N HIS A 66 -9.77 2.25 -16.78
CA HIS A 66 -10.87 2.79 -15.97
C HIS A 66 -11.77 3.73 -16.80
N LYS A 67 -12.36 3.24 -17.88
CA LYS A 67 -13.12 4.03 -18.87
C LYS A 67 -14.22 4.91 -18.25
N SER A 68 -14.96 4.39 -17.26
CA SER A 68 -16.02 5.14 -16.59
C SER A 68 -15.52 6.34 -15.77
N GLN A 69 -14.24 6.35 -15.39
CA GLN A 69 -13.61 7.43 -14.63
C GLN A 69 -12.85 8.40 -15.53
N MET A 70 -12.26 7.87 -16.59
CA MET A 70 -11.44 8.67 -17.51
C MET A 70 -12.28 9.37 -18.59
N GLY A 71 -13.37 8.73 -19.07
CA GLY A 71 -14.13 9.24 -20.20
C GLY A 71 -13.21 9.43 -21.41
N ASP A 72 -13.28 10.61 -22.03
CA ASP A 72 -12.43 11.00 -23.17
C ASP A 72 -11.11 11.66 -22.75
N TRP A 73 -10.86 11.79 -21.44
CA TRP A 73 -9.62 12.41 -20.95
C TRP A 73 -8.46 11.44 -21.01
N ASP A 74 -7.35 11.88 -21.67
CA ASP A 74 -6.10 11.13 -21.65
C ASP A 74 -5.28 11.47 -20.40
N PRO A 75 -5.04 10.50 -19.51
CA PRO A 75 -4.27 10.72 -18.29
C PRO A 75 -2.78 10.91 -18.52
N GLU A 76 -2.22 10.51 -19.66
CA GLU A 76 -0.78 10.39 -19.89
C GLU A 76 0.00 11.67 -19.61
N PRO A 77 -0.32 12.84 -20.22
CA PRO A 77 0.50 14.03 -20.02
C PRO A 77 0.60 14.41 -18.54
N ARG A 78 -0.53 14.39 -17.86
CA ARG A 78 -0.61 14.79 -16.43
C ARG A 78 0.09 13.79 -15.50
N ILE A 79 -0.04 12.51 -15.77
CA ILE A 79 0.62 11.48 -14.96
C ILE A 79 2.13 11.55 -15.11
N ARG A 80 2.63 11.75 -16.32
CA ARG A 80 4.08 11.93 -16.55
C ARG A 80 4.61 13.18 -15.86
N ASP A 81 3.91 14.30 -15.96
CA ASP A 81 4.32 15.55 -15.31
C ASP A 81 4.37 15.39 -13.78
N TRP A 82 3.37 14.77 -13.18
CA TRP A 82 3.37 14.51 -11.74
C TRP A 82 4.47 13.56 -11.32
N ALA A 83 4.74 12.52 -12.09
CA ALA A 83 5.80 11.56 -11.77
C ALA A 83 7.20 12.21 -11.90
N LYS A 84 7.42 13.07 -12.90
CA LYS A 84 8.63 13.88 -13.04
C LYS A 84 8.83 14.84 -11.86
N GLU A 85 7.75 15.53 -11.45
CA GLU A 85 7.81 16.45 -10.30
C GLU A 85 8.24 15.75 -9.03
N ARG A 86 7.73 14.54 -8.79
CA ARG A 86 8.10 13.71 -7.62
C ARG A 86 9.54 13.19 -7.71
N ALA A 87 10.07 12.99 -8.89
CA ALA A 87 11.43 12.52 -9.13
C ALA A 87 12.49 13.63 -9.01
N LYS A 88 12.09 14.92 -8.94
CA LYS A 88 13.05 16.02 -8.84
C LYS A 88 14.05 15.84 -7.72
N GLY A 89 15.35 15.98 -8.06
CA GLY A 89 16.45 15.81 -7.11
C GLY A 89 16.75 14.36 -6.72
N LYS A 90 16.25 13.38 -7.49
CA LYS A 90 16.48 11.96 -7.31
C LYS A 90 17.12 11.35 -8.57
N GLU A 91 17.75 10.22 -8.43
CA GLU A 91 18.40 9.49 -9.55
C GLU A 91 17.38 8.63 -10.33
N MET A 92 16.25 9.23 -10.75
CA MET A 92 15.18 8.61 -11.52
C MET A 92 14.43 9.67 -12.34
N GLN A 93 13.77 9.29 -13.43
CA GLN A 93 12.99 10.19 -14.27
C GLN A 93 11.55 10.34 -13.78
N TYR A 94 10.98 9.24 -13.29
CA TYR A 94 9.61 9.16 -12.80
C TYR A 94 9.56 8.52 -11.43
N ALA A 95 8.82 9.10 -10.50
CA ALA A 95 8.66 8.55 -9.16
C ALA A 95 7.20 8.47 -8.73
N GLU A 96 6.88 7.46 -7.95
CA GLU A 96 5.76 7.49 -7.01
C GLU A 96 6.23 7.95 -5.64
N ALA A 97 5.36 8.66 -4.93
CA ALA A 97 5.68 9.26 -3.64
C ALA A 97 4.71 8.80 -2.56
N PHE A 98 5.23 8.32 -1.45
CA PHE A 98 4.47 7.78 -0.33
C PHE A 98 4.93 8.38 0.99
N ARG A 99 3.99 8.54 1.91
CA ARG A 99 4.28 8.60 3.33
C ARG A 99 4.26 7.19 3.88
N VAL A 100 5.35 6.75 4.50
CA VAL A 100 5.45 5.40 5.08
C VAL A 100 5.19 5.46 6.58
N ILE A 101 4.23 4.64 7.03
CA ILE A 101 3.95 4.42 8.45
C ILE A 101 4.52 3.04 8.80
N THR A 102 5.52 3.01 9.67
CA THR A 102 6.12 1.78 10.15
C THR A 102 5.37 1.31 11.40
N LEU A 103 4.72 0.15 11.32
CA LEU A 103 3.98 -0.46 12.43
C LEU A 103 4.87 -1.38 13.25
N GLU A 104 5.80 -2.09 12.57
CA GLU A 104 6.80 -2.94 13.21
C GLU A 104 8.19 -2.53 12.72
N ASN A 105 9.12 -2.27 13.62
CA ASN A 105 10.50 -1.99 13.26
C ASN A 105 11.22 -3.25 12.72
N ASP A 106 12.40 -3.07 12.14
CA ASP A 106 13.11 -4.17 11.49
C ASP A 106 13.49 -5.29 12.44
N GLU A 107 13.88 -4.94 13.67
CA GLU A 107 14.27 -5.90 14.71
C GLU A 107 13.08 -6.77 15.17
N ASP A 108 11.94 -6.15 15.43
CA ASP A 108 10.73 -6.85 15.85
C ASP A 108 10.15 -7.66 14.71
N TRP A 109 10.19 -7.15 13.48
CA TRP A 109 9.78 -7.89 12.29
C TRP A 109 10.59 -9.19 12.12
N GLU A 110 11.90 -9.14 12.26
CA GLU A 110 12.73 -10.35 12.16
C GLU A 110 12.39 -11.40 13.23
N LYS A 111 11.94 -10.96 14.41
CA LYS A 111 11.44 -11.87 15.47
C LYS A 111 10.10 -12.51 15.13
N TYR A 112 9.26 -11.80 14.35
CA TYR A 112 7.88 -12.23 14.04
C TYR A 112 7.73 -12.94 12.71
N LYS A 113 8.56 -12.64 11.72
CA LYS A 113 8.41 -13.25 10.40
C LYS A 113 8.46 -14.78 10.49
N GLY A 114 7.47 -15.41 9.89
CA GLY A 114 7.34 -16.87 9.91
C GLY A 114 6.75 -17.45 11.19
N LYS A 115 6.37 -16.63 12.19
CA LYS A 115 5.63 -17.11 13.37
C LYS A 115 4.13 -16.99 13.11
N VAL A 116 3.44 -18.10 13.27
CA VAL A 116 1.97 -18.12 13.25
C VAL A 116 1.46 -17.47 14.55
N VAL A 117 0.75 -16.36 14.43
CA VAL A 117 0.06 -15.74 15.56
C VAL A 117 -1.24 -16.48 15.76
N GLY A 118 -1.22 -17.53 16.56
CA GLY A 118 -2.40 -18.34 16.86
C GLY A 118 -2.81 -18.23 18.33
N VAL A 119 -4.11 -18.36 18.60
CA VAL A 119 -4.63 -18.54 19.96
C VAL A 119 -4.29 -19.95 20.41
N LYS A 120 -3.51 -20.11 21.46
CA LYS A 120 -3.45 -21.38 22.16
C LYS A 120 -4.80 -21.58 22.83
N ARG A 121 -5.65 -22.44 22.28
CA ARG A 121 -6.84 -22.93 22.97
C ARG A 121 -6.36 -23.77 24.15
N LYS A 122 -6.79 -23.40 25.36
CA LYS A 122 -6.74 -24.27 26.56
C LYS A 122 -7.85 -25.30 26.48
#